data_4bdc9df12b07d8851714528a783783f5
#
_entry.id   4bdc9df12b07d8851714528a783783f5
#
_cell.length_a   1.000
_cell.length_b   1.000
_cell.length_c   1.000
_cell.angle_alpha   90.00
_cell.angle_beta   90.00
_cell.angle_gamma   90.00
#
_symmetry.space_group_name_H-M   'P 1'
#
loop_
_entity.id
_entity.type
_entity.pdbx_description
1 polymer ?
#
loop_
_entity_poly.entity_id
_entity_poly.type
_entity_poly.pdbx_seq_one_letter_code
_entity_poly.pdbx_strand_id
1 'polypeptide(L)'
;MTGKIFRRILIFAVIVIGLVVYLSLVFTFPRDQESDMARERFNSFYALPDNSLDAVIIGTSGVDRYWIPQLAWKEQGIATYGITSGNQPLPFIKYMMAEAMKDHDIQTFIIDIRAITKNPAKINDTDVRRVTDNMRLSSNRIKATQEIMSFLSSGKTKIKTDDISYYLRLAKYHSGWKDLSIKDLYDFYPESDYMGFFAYNDNAFEIIPQKITTVTRDTKSLNPRNEAALLDLLDYCDNIDANIIFVSSPQSPNSLVQMRYNEAFRIIQSRGYKTINFNREEKYAELDWDFHHDMYNHGHANIYGAVKYTRWLAEYLKKQCSLKDHRKDSDQSKYAKWEDAYENTMSRLKQFDKQYYREIYIK
;
A
#
# COMPACT_ATOMS: atom_id res chain seq x y z
N MET A 1 47.25 -10.87 20.50
CA MET A 1 47.13 -10.35 19.13
C MET A 1 47.55 -8.89 19.14
N THR A 2 48.51 -8.48 18.32
CA THR A 2 49.00 -7.08 18.34
C THR A 2 47.92 -6.14 17.81
N GLY A 3 47.80 -4.92 18.37
CA GLY A 3 46.78 -3.93 17.97
C GLY A 3 46.76 -3.62 16.46
N LYS A 4 47.90 -3.80 15.76
CA LYS A 4 47.98 -3.69 14.30
C LYS A 4 47.18 -4.77 13.55
N ILE A 5 47.17 -6.02 14.04
CA ILE A 5 46.40 -7.11 13.42
C ILE A 5 44.92 -6.87 13.64
N PHE A 6 44.51 -6.50 14.84
CA PHE A 6 43.10 -6.16 15.14
C PHE A 6 42.59 -5.05 14.26
N ARG A 7 43.36 -3.94 14.08
CA ARG A 7 43.01 -2.85 13.20
C ARG A 7 42.83 -3.27 11.73
N ARG A 8 43.72 -4.15 11.21
CA ARG A 8 43.60 -4.68 9.85
C ARG A 8 42.36 -5.54 9.68
N ILE A 9 42.02 -6.38 10.63
CA ILE A 9 40.82 -7.19 10.63
C ILE A 9 39.58 -6.30 10.65
N LEU A 10 39.55 -5.24 11.46
CA LEU A 10 38.46 -4.33 11.55
C LEU A 10 38.26 -3.58 10.22
N ILE A 11 39.32 -3.05 9.59
CA ILE A 11 39.26 -2.40 8.28
C ILE A 11 38.74 -3.36 7.23
N PHE A 12 39.22 -4.58 7.17
CA PHE A 12 38.78 -5.60 6.26
C PHE A 12 37.26 -5.91 6.45
N ALA A 13 36.83 -6.08 7.68
CA ALA A 13 35.41 -6.31 8.00
C ALA A 13 34.52 -5.15 7.55
N VAL A 14 34.95 -3.89 7.75
CA VAL A 14 34.21 -2.71 7.29
C VAL A 14 34.10 -2.69 5.76
N ILE A 15 35.17 -2.99 5.04
CA ILE A 15 35.17 -3.07 3.57
C ILE A 15 34.20 -4.17 3.09
N VAL A 16 34.26 -5.35 3.69
CA VAL A 16 33.36 -6.48 3.32
C VAL A 16 31.90 -6.11 3.60
N ILE A 17 31.60 -5.53 4.75
CA ILE A 17 30.25 -5.08 5.08
C ILE A 17 29.78 -4.01 4.07
N GLY A 18 30.62 -3.02 3.77
CA GLY A 18 30.31 -1.97 2.79
C GLY A 18 30.02 -2.57 1.40
N LEU A 19 30.81 -3.55 0.96
CA LEU A 19 30.59 -4.26 -0.30
C LEU A 19 29.28 -5.05 -0.28
N VAL A 20 28.97 -5.78 0.78
CA VAL A 20 27.70 -6.53 0.90
C VAL A 20 26.51 -5.60 0.88
N VAL A 21 26.58 -4.44 1.55
CA VAL A 21 25.53 -3.43 1.52
C VAL A 21 25.36 -2.87 0.11
N TYR A 22 26.45 -2.46 -0.54
CA TYR A 22 26.41 -1.96 -1.92
C TYR A 22 25.82 -2.99 -2.88
N LEU A 23 26.29 -4.22 -2.88
CA LEU A 23 25.77 -5.28 -3.73
C LEU A 23 24.30 -5.61 -3.42
N SER A 24 23.87 -5.47 -2.17
CA SER A 24 22.44 -5.62 -1.81
C SER A 24 21.57 -4.49 -2.32
N LEU A 25 22.12 -3.33 -2.65
CA LEU A 25 21.42 -2.23 -3.31
C LEU A 25 21.40 -2.40 -4.84
N VAL A 26 22.49 -2.89 -5.41
CA VAL A 26 22.62 -3.17 -6.86
C VAL A 26 21.74 -4.35 -7.28
N PHE A 27 21.82 -5.46 -6.56
CA PHE A 27 21.02 -6.65 -6.82
C PHE A 27 19.68 -6.53 -6.12
N THR A 28 18.74 -5.93 -6.80
CA THR A 28 17.38 -5.74 -6.33
C THR A 28 16.42 -6.72 -7.00
N PHE A 29 15.17 -6.58 -6.73
CA PHE A 29 14.02 -7.32 -7.17
C PHE A 29 14.00 -7.67 -8.68
N PRO A 30 13.28 -8.75 -9.08
CA PRO A 30 12.99 -9.01 -10.48
C PRO A 30 12.35 -7.78 -11.11
N ARG A 31 12.76 -7.46 -12.32
CA ARG A 31 12.29 -6.28 -13.06
C ARG A 31 10.96 -6.57 -13.75
N ASP A 32 9.95 -6.82 -12.97
CA ASP A 32 8.56 -6.78 -13.41
C ASP A 32 7.91 -5.47 -12.97
N GLN A 33 6.98 -4.97 -13.77
CA GLN A 33 6.33 -3.69 -13.55
C GLN A 33 5.75 -3.51 -12.14
N GLU A 34 5.10 -4.53 -11.58
CA GLU A 34 4.50 -4.43 -10.25
C GLU A 34 5.53 -4.40 -9.12
N SER A 35 6.68 -5.04 -9.31
CA SER A 35 7.79 -5.03 -8.34
C SER A 35 8.53 -3.69 -8.36
N ASP A 36 8.76 -3.14 -9.55
CA ASP A 36 9.34 -1.80 -9.71
C ASP A 36 8.43 -0.74 -9.09
N MET A 37 7.13 -0.83 -9.32
CA MET A 37 6.15 0.06 -8.70
C MET A 37 6.11 -0.04 -7.18
N ALA A 38 6.23 -1.24 -6.60
CA ALA A 38 6.30 -1.41 -5.16
C ALA A 38 7.55 -0.74 -4.60
N ARG A 39 8.70 -0.87 -5.28
CA ARG A 39 9.97 -0.23 -4.93
C ARG A 39 9.85 1.30 -4.97
N GLU A 40 9.34 1.86 -6.07
CA GLU A 40 9.14 3.30 -6.23
C GLU A 40 8.21 3.86 -5.14
N ARG A 41 7.12 3.17 -4.80
CA ARG A 41 6.20 3.58 -3.72
C ARG A 41 6.89 3.67 -2.38
N PHE A 42 7.63 2.63 -1.99
CA PHE A 42 8.35 2.66 -0.71
C PHE A 42 9.41 3.76 -0.70
N ASN A 43 10.17 3.93 -1.79
CA ASN A 43 11.19 4.97 -1.87
C ASN A 43 10.56 6.37 -1.81
N SER A 44 9.50 6.62 -2.59
CA SER A 44 8.78 7.90 -2.57
C SER A 44 8.17 8.21 -1.21
N PHE A 45 7.65 7.18 -0.52
CA PHE A 45 7.17 7.33 0.86
C PHE A 45 8.29 7.78 1.80
N TYR A 46 9.43 7.09 1.76
CA TYR A 46 10.58 7.43 2.61
C TYR A 46 11.30 8.73 2.24
N ALA A 47 11.02 9.30 1.08
CA ALA A 47 11.56 10.58 0.63
C ALA A 47 10.64 11.77 0.95
N LEU A 48 9.50 11.53 1.60
CA LEU A 48 8.62 12.61 2.06
C LEU A 48 9.29 13.41 3.19
N PRO A 49 9.05 14.73 3.28
CA PRO A 49 9.48 15.51 4.42
C PRO A 49 8.86 15.02 5.73
N ASP A 50 9.60 15.05 6.82
CA ASP A 50 9.11 14.66 8.14
C ASP A 50 7.82 15.41 8.52
N ASN A 51 6.90 14.71 9.15
CA ASN A 51 5.61 15.23 9.58
C ASN A 51 4.81 15.94 8.48
N SER A 52 4.91 15.44 7.23
CA SER A 52 4.17 15.98 6.09
C SER A 52 2.88 15.21 5.76
N LEU A 53 2.53 14.17 6.52
CA LEU A 53 1.34 13.37 6.29
C LEU A 53 0.30 13.57 7.39
N ASP A 54 -0.96 13.78 6.99
CA ASP A 54 -2.13 13.76 7.87
C ASP A 54 -2.67 12.34 8.04
N ALA A 55 -2.74 11.61 6.92
CA ALA A 55 -3.31 10.27 6.91
C ALA A 55 -2.58 9.33 5.95
N VAL A 56 -2.59 8.06 6.31
CA VAL A 56 -2.02 6.99 5.49
C VAL A 56 -3.09 5.94 5.21
N ILE A 57 -3.19 5.56 3.95
CA ILE A 57 -4.08 4.49 3.51
C ILE A 57 -3.24 3.24 3.28
N ILE A 58 -3.57 2.14 3.97
CA ILE A 58 -2.77 0.90 3.94
C ILE A 58 -3.63 -0.25 3.45
N GLY A 59 -3.07 -1.07 2.57
CA GLY A 59 -3.78 -2.26 2.08
C GLY A 59 -3.14 -2.88 0.85
N THR A 60 -3.97 -3.48 0.03
CA THR A 60 -3.58 -4.13 -1.23
C THR A 60 -3.97 -3.25 -2.42
N SER A 61 -4.23 -3.87 -3.58
CA SER A 61 -4.81 -3.21 -4.75
C SER A 61 -6.20 -2.57 -4.51
N GLY A 62 -6.79 -2.75 -3.34
CA GLY A 62 -7.95 -1.97 -2.87
C GLY A 62 -7.59 -0.54 -2.47
N VAL A 63 -6.31 -0.23 -2.38
CA VAL A 63 -5.80 1.12 -2.14
C VAL A 63 -5.25 1.70 -3.43
N ASP A 64 -4.26 1.05 -4.05
CA ASP A 64 -3.53 1.62 -5.18
C ASP A 64 -4.37 1.81 -6.45
N ARG A 65 -5.51 1.15 -6.56
CA ARG A 65 -6.44 1.28 -7.68
C ARG A 65 -7.62 2.22 -7.40
N TYR A 66 -7.73 2.76 -6.18
CA TYR A 66 -8.90 3.52 -5.76
C TYR A 66 -8.56 4.88 -5.18
N TRP A 67 -7.46 5.00 -4.46
CA TRP A 67 -7.10 6.24 -3.77
C TRP A 67 -6.09 7.05 -4.57
N ILE A 68 -6.45 8.30 -4.89
CA ILE A 68 -5.61 9.26 -5.61
C ILE A 68 -5.21 10.38 -4.65
N PRO A 69 -4.05 10.27 -3.96
CA PRO A 69 -3.63 11.26 -2.96
C PRO A 69 -3.54 12.68 -3.51
N GLN A 70 -3.10 12.83 -4.76
CA GLN A 70 -2.97 14.11 -5.45
C GLN A 70 -4.32 14.81 -5.62
N LEU A 71 -5.39 14.04 -5.90
CA LEU A 71 -6.74 14.58 -6.02
C LEU A 71 -7.28 15.00 -4.65
N ALA A 72 -7.04 14.19 -3.61
CA ALA A 72 -7.40 14.53 -2.23
C ALA A 72 -6.69 15.82 -1.77
N TRP A 73 -5.43 15.98 -2.11
CA TRP A 73 -4.70 17.23 -1.90
C TRP A 73 -5.35 18.41 -2.62
N LYS A 74 -5.58 18.29 -3.92
CA LYS A 74 -6.13 19.39 -4.74
C LYS A 74 -7.51 19.84 -4.28
N GLU A 75 -8.38 18.90 -3.95
CA GLU A 75 -9.79 19.21 -3.60
C GLU A 75 -9.96 19.57 -2.12
N GLN A 76 -9.24 18.91 -1.20
CA GLN A 76 -9.44 19.03 0.25
C GLN A 76 -8.23 19.60 1.02
N GLY A 77 -7.07 19.70 0.39
CA GLY A 77 -5.85 20.18 1.01
C GLY A 77 -5.25 19.23 2.05
N ILE A 78 -5.64 17.96 2.05
CA ILE A 78 -5.15 16.94 2.98
C ILE A 78 -3.94 16.21 2.38
N ALA A 79 -2.87 16.10 3.16
CA ALA A 79 -1.65 15.43 2.73
C ALA A 79 -1.72 13.93 3.10
N THR A 80 -1.86 13.08 2.09
CA THR A 80 -2.05 11.64 2.28
C THR A 80 -1.11 10.82 1.41
N TYR A 81 -0.90 9.55 1.81
CA TYR A 81 -0.10 8.59 1.05
C TYR A 81 -0.71 7.19 1.09
N GLY A 82 -0.57 6.43 -0.01
CA GLY A 82 -0.98 5.03 -0.07
C GLY A 82 0.19 4.07 0.13
N ILE A 83 0.35 3.47 1.31
CA ILE A 83 1.36 2.42 1.55
C ILE A 83 0.76 1.07 1.19
N THR A 84 1.10 0.58 0.02
CA THR A 84 0.43 -0.60 -0.55
C THR A 84 1.39 -1.42 -1.41
N SER A 85 1.11 -2.69 -1.53
CA SER A 85 1.70 -3.56 -2.53
C SER A 85 0.66 -4.53 -3.10
N GLY A 86 0.87 -4.99 -4.34
CA GLY A 86 -0.02 -5.97 -4.95
C GLY A 86 -0.11 -7.22 -4.08
N ASN A 87 -1.33 -7.66 -3.74
CA ASN A 87 -1.60 -8.81 -2.89
C ASN A 87 -0.99 -8.77 -1.47
N GLN A 88 -0.71 -7.59 -0.93
CA GLN A 88 -0.09 -7.43 0.38
C GLN A 88 -0.75 -8.33 1.43
N PRO A 89 0.00 -9.23 2.10
CA PRO A 89 -0.52 -10.05 3.18
C PRO A 89 -0.97 -9.22 4.39
N LEU A 90 -2.07 -9.63 5.03
CA LEU A 90 -2.67 -8.94 6.17
C LEU A 90 -1.70 -8.66 7.33
N PRO A 91 -0.81 -9.58 7.74
CA PRO A 91 0.12 -9.32 8.85
C PRO A 91 1.06 -8.13 8.66
N PHE A 92 1.28 -7.67 7.42
CA PHE A 92 2.15 -6.51 7.19
C PHE A 92 1.53 -5.16 7.58
N ILE A 93 0.21 -5.06 7.72
CA ILE A 93 -0.48 -3.77 7.93
C ILE A 93 0.07 -3.03 9.14
N LYS A 94 0.18 -3.67 10.30
CA LYS A 94 0.70 -3.03 11.52
C LYS A 94 2.14 -2.56 11.39
N TYR A 95 2.96 -3.26 10.57
CA TYR A 95 4.34 -2.85 10.30
C TYR A 95 4.41 -1.66 9.35
N MET A 96 3.44 -1.52 8.43
CA MET A 96 3.31 -0.33 7.60
C MET A 96 2.83 0.88 8.42
N MET A 97 1.92 0.66 9.38
CA MET A 97 1.55 1.70 10.35
C MET A 97 2.79 2.16 11.14
N ALA A 98 3.60 1.19 11.64
CA ALA A 98 4.83 1.50 12.37
C ALA A 98 5.87 2.23 11.49
N GLU A 99 5.98 1.90 10.20
CA GLU A 99 6.85 2.67 9.29
C GLU A 99 6.37 4.11 9.14
N ALA A 100 5.06 4.33 8.98
CA ALA A 100 4.51 5.66 8.83
C ALA A 100 4.73 6.55 10.07
N MET A 101 4.61 5.97 11.25
CA MET A 101 4.79 6.71 12.50
C MET A 101 6.25 7.00 12.88
N LYS A 102 7.25 6.51 12.11
CA LYS A 102 8.65 6.83 12.39
C LYS A 102 8.99 8.30 12.09
N ASP A 103 8.49 8.77 10.96
CA ASP A 103 8.87 10.06 10.41
C ASP A 103 7.67 11.03 10.34
N HIS A 104 6.44 10.57 10.70
CA HIS A 104 5.22 11.36 10.60
C HIS A 104 4.31 11.18 11.83
N ASP A 105 3.68 12.29 12.26
CA ASP A 105 2.61 12.32 13.26
C ASP A 105 1.26 12.08 12.57
N ILE A 106 0.94 10.79 12.37
CA ILE A 106 -0.23 10.37 11.61
C ILE A 106 -1.51 10.52 12.44
N GLN A 107 -2.40 11.40 12.00
CA GLN A 107 -3.70 11.64 12.66
C GLN A 107 -4.75 10.57 12.34
N THR A 108 -4.65 9.95 11.14
CA THR A 108 -5.65 8.96 10.70
C THR A 108 -5.03 7.84 9.87
N PHE A 109 -5.33 6.60 10.23
CA PHE A 109 -5.06 5.43 9.40
C PHE A 109 -6.34 4.92 8.76
N ILE A 110 -6.31 4.70 7.46
CA ILE A 110 -7.36 4.03 6.70
C ILE A 110 -6.83 2.67 6.26
N ILE A 111 -7.47 1.60 6.71
CA ILE A 111 -7.02 0.23 6.49
C ILE A 111 -7.99 -0.49 5.57
N ASP A 112 -7.58 -0.76 4.32
CA ASP A 112 -8.36 -1.62 3.42
C ASP A 112 -8.16 -3.09 3.79
N ILE A 113 -9.25 -3.75 4.18
CA ILE A 113 -9.24 -5.13 4.67
C ILE A 113 -9.36 -6.18 3.57
N ARG A 114 -9.16 -5.83 2.31
CA ARG A 114 -9.34 -6.76 1.17
C ARG A 114 -8.55 -8.07 1.36
N ALA A 115 -7.37 -8.01 1.95
CA ALA A 115 -6.54 -9.19 2.22
C ALA A 115 -7.24 -10.25 3.09
N ILE A 116 -8.22 -9.87 3.91
CA ILE A 116 -8.92 -10.75 4.87
C ILE A 116 -9.65 -11.91 4.19
N THR A 117 -10.10 -11.71 2.96
CA THR A 117 -10.86 -12.71 2.21
C THR A 117 -9.99 -13.66 1.40
N LYS A 118 -8.69 -13.37 1.28
CA LYS A 118 -7.74 -14.17 0.49
C LYS A 118 -7.38 -15.46 1.21
N ASN A 119 -7.09 -16.50 0.41
CA ASN A 119 -6.58 -17.75 0.95
C ASN A 119 -5.09 -17.63 1.28
N PRO A 120 -4.67 -17.73 2.55
CA PRO A 120 -3.27 -17.64 2.95
C PRO A 120 -2.34 -18.65 2.26
N ALA A 121 -2.86 -19.82 1.87
CA ALA A 121 -2.08 -20.83 1.15
C ALA A 121 -1.70 -20.44 -0.28
N LYS A 122 -2.29 -19.36 -0.81
CA LYS A 122 -2.01 -18.82 -2.15
C LYS A 122 -1.04 -17.65 -2.13
N ILE A 123 -0.62 -17.18 -0.97
CA ILE A 123 0.42 -16.16 -0.84
C ILE A 123 1.70 -16.72 -1.45
N ASN A 124 2.34 -15.98 -2.34
CA ASN A 124 3.55 -16.39 -3.03
C ASN A 124 4.76 -15.57 -2.59
N ASP A 125 5.96 -15.98 -3.04
CA ASP A 125 7.23 -15.34 -2.71
C ASP A 125 7.24 -13.84 -3.07
N THR A 126 6.69 -13.50 -4.23
CA THR A 126 6.65 -12.10 -4.71
C THR A 126 5.75 -11.23 -3.84
N ASP A 127 4.58 -11.73 -3.39
CA ASP A 127 3.67 -10.97 -2.51
C ASP A 127 4.35 -10.58 -1.19
N VAL A 128 5.21 -11.45 -0.66
CA VAL A 128 5.97 -11.19 0.56
C VAL A 128 7.13 -10.23 0.28
N ARG A 129 7.89 -10.45 -0.79
CA ARG A 129 9.09 -9.68 -1.10
C ARG A 129 8.79 -8.25 -1.54
N ARG A 130 7.64 -7.99 -2.16
CA ARG A 130 7.20 -6.62 -2.45
C ARG A 130 7.11 -5.73 -1.21
N VAL A 131 6.97 -6.34 -0.03
CA VAL A 131 7.03 -5.62 1.24
C VAL A 131 8.41 -5.72 1.87
N THR A 132 8.87 -6.95 2.18
CA THR A 132 10.10 -7.14 2.96
C THR A 132 11.34 -6.57 2.28
N ASP A 133 11.42 -6.66 0.95
CA ASP A 133 12.61 -6.19 0.23
C ASP A 133 12.60 -4.67 0.00
N ASN A 134 11.44 -4.01 0.13
CA ASN A 134 11.32 -2.56 -0.05
C ASN A 134 11.29 -1.78 1.28
N MET A 135 11.02 -2.42 2.40
CA MET A 135 11.20 -1.79 3.72
C MET A 135 12.67 -1.48 3.98
N ARG A 136 12.96 -0.29 4.54
CA ARG A 136 14.30 0.05 5.04
C ARG A 136 14.77 -0.96 6.08
N LEU A 137 16.05 -1.31 6.07
CA LEU A 137 16.62 -2.23 7.05
C LEU A 137 16.48 -1.65 8.46
N SER A 138 15.71 -2.33 9.30
CA SER A 138 15.37 -1.87 10.64
C SER A 138 14.85 -3.05 11.48
N SER A 139 14.73 -2.85 12.78
CA SER A 139 14.10 -3.83 13.67
C SER A 139 12.63 -4.11 13.27
N ASN A 140 11.93 -3.10 12.75
CA ASN A 140 10.56 -3.24 12.27
C ASN A 140 10.49 -4.18 11.05
N ARG A 141 11.38 -4.02 10.06
CA ARG A 141 11.47 -4.95 8.92
C ARG A 141 11.78 -6.38 9.36
N ILE A 142 12.71 -6.55 10.31
CA ILE A 142 13.06 -7.88 10.83
C ILE A 142 11.84 -8.54 11.47
N LYS A 143 11.12 -7.81 12.34
CA LYS A 143 9.89 -8.30 12.99
C LYS A 143 8.80 -8.63 11.98
N ALA A 144 8.57 -7.75 10.99
CA ALA A 144 7.62 -7.98 9.90
C ALA A 144 7.94 -9.28 9.14
N THR A 145 9.22 -9.49 8.83
CA THR A 145 9.67 -10.72 8.15
C THR A 145 9.46 -11.95 9.02
N GLN A 146 9.81 -11.91 10.29
CA GLN A 146 9.60 -13.02 11.23
C GLN A 146 8.12 -13.37 11.36
N GLU A 147 7.26 -12.37 11.50
CA GLU A 147 5.83 -12.59 11.64
C GLU A 147 5.19 -13.19 10.40
N ILE A 148 5.51 -12.68 9.20
CA ILE A 148 4.96 -13.27 7.99
C ILE A 148 5.44 -14.71 7.79
N MET A 149 6.69 -15.03 8.12
CA MET A 149 7.19 -16.40 8.06
C MET A 149 6.46 -17.31 9.06
N SER A 150 6.20 -16.85 10.27
CA SER A 150 5.39 -17.54 11.27
C SER A 150 3.96 -17.76 10.80
N PHE A 151 3.32 -16.71 10.26
CA PHE A 151 1.98 -16.78 9.68
C PHE A 151 1.88 -17.79 8.53
N LEU A 152 2.89 -17.87 7.68
CA LEU A 152 2.92 -18.81 6.57
C LEU A 152 3.18 -20.25 7.04
N SER A 153 4.10 -20.46 7.99
CA SER A 153 4.45 -21.77 8.52
C SER A 153 3.35 -22.41 9.37
N SER A 154 2.41 -21.60 9.90
CA SER A 154 1.27 -22.11 10.67
C SER A 154 0.24 -22.88 9.82
N GLY A 155 0.48 -23.04 8.52
CA GLY A 155 -0.41 -23.79 7.63
C GLY A 155 0.24 -24.13 6.28
N LYS A 156 -0.55 -24.54 5.32
CA LYS A 156 -0.05 -24.87 3.98
C LYS A 156 0.54 -23.63 3.30
N THR A 157 1.79 -23.71 2.87
CA THR A 157 2.49 -22.71 2.07
C THR A 157 3.45 -23.38 1.07
N LYS A 158 3.75 -22.67 -0.03
CA LYS A 158 4.83 -23.04 -0.97
C LYS A 158 6.12 -22.27 -0.72
N ILE A 159 6.10 -21.34 0.24
CA ILE A 159 7.24 -20.50 0.58
C ILE A 159 8.14 -21.26 1.55
N LYS A 160 9.45 -21.21 1.31
CA LYS A 160 10.47 -21.70 2.23
C LYS A 160 10.66 -20.66 3.34
N THR A 161 10.01 -20.88 4.49
CA THR A 161 9.92 -19.90 5.58
C THR A 161 11.19 -19.71 6.39
N ASP A 162 12.18 -20.57 6.22
CA ASP A 162 13.53 -20.50 6.83
C ASP A 162 14.60 -19.92 5.89
N ASP A 163 14.22 -19.38 4.74
CA ASP A 163 15.14 -18.83 3.75
C ASP A 163 15.74 -17.50 4.20
N ILE A 164 17.05 -17.50 4.44
CA ILE A 164 17.83 -16.32 4.86
C ILE A 164 17.72 -15.14 3.86
N SER A 165 17.38 -15.42 2.61
CA SER A 165 17.27 -14.40 1.57
C SER A 165 16.19 -13.35 1.82
N TYR A 166 15.22 -13.61 2.71
CA TYR A 166 14.26 -12.59 3.15
C TYR A 166 14.90 -11.51 4.05
N TYR A 167 16.01 -11.83 4.67
CA TYR A 167 16.79 -10.87 5.47
C TYR A 167 17.95 -10.28 4.69
N LEU A 168 18.57 -11.07 3.82
CA LEU A 168 19.72 -10.67 2.99
C LEU A 168 19.36 -10.81 1.50
N ARG A 169 18.90 -9.74 0.88
CA ARG A 169 18.45 -9.70 -0.54
C ARG A 169 19.51 -10.25 -1.51
N LEU A 170 20.78 -9.95 -1.26
CA LEU A 170 21.89 -10.44 -2.08
C LEU A 170 21.88 -11.97 -2.23
N ALA A 171 21.49 -12.71 -1.20
CA ALA A 171 21.38 -14.17 -1.27
C ALA A 171 20.33 -14.65 -2.29
N LYS A 172 19.31 -13.85 -2.58
CA LYS A 172 18.28 -14.14 -3.59
C LYS A 172 18.69 -13.68 -5.00
N TYR A 173 19.19 -12.46 -5.11
CA TYR A 173 19.29 -11.76 -6.40
C TYR A 173 20.70 -11.72 -6.99
N HIS A 174 21.71 -12.30 -6.32
CA HIS A 174 23.11 -12.29 -6.82
C HIS A 174 23.28 -12.87 -8.24
N SER A 175 22.39 -13.76 -8.67
CA SER A 175 22.44 -14.34 -10.02
C SER A 175 21.97 -13.37 -11.13
N GLY A 176 21.33 -12.26 -10.76
CA GLY A 176 20.83 -11.24 -11.69
C GLY A 176 21.91 -10.34 -12.30
N TRP A 177 23.20 -10.65 -12.12
CA TRP A 177 24.31 -9.84 -12.63
C TRP A 177 24.31 -9.66 -14.15
N LYS A 178 23.67 -10.58 -14.88
CA LYS A 178 23.55 -10.54 -16.35
C LYS A 178 22.55 -9.49 -16.84
N ASP A 179 21.60 -9.12 -15.99
CA ASP A 179 20.49 -8.23 -16.31
C ASP A 179 20.73 -6.80 -15.77
N LEU A 180 21.92 -6.56 -15.18
CA LEU A 180 22.26 -5.24 -14.65
C LEU A 180 22.44 -4.22 -15.76
N SER A 181 21.85 -3.07 -15.58
CA SER A 181 22.10 -1.86 -16.35
C SER A 181 23.07 -0.93 -15.60
N ILE A 182 23.67 0.01 -16.29
CA ILE A 182 24.51 1.03 -15.64
C ILE A 182 23.71 1.79 -14.58
N LYS A 183 22.43 2.06 -14.82
CA LYS A 183 21.54 2.76 -13.87
C LYS A 183 21.45 2.05 -12.51
N ASP A 184 21.48 0.71 -12.49
CA ASP A 184 21.40 -0.07 -11.26
C ASP A 184 22.58 0.09 -10.32
N LEU A 185 23.71 0.57 -10.85
CA LEU A 185 24.93 0.79 -10.08
C LEU A 185 24.89 2.08 -9.24
N TYR A 186 23.93 2.99 -9.48
CA TYR A 186 23.85 4.28 -8.81
C TYR A 186 22.43 4.76 -8.46
N ASP A 187 21.38 4.33 -9.16
CA ASP A 187 20.00 4.71 -8.87
C ASP A 187 19.32 3.65 -7.99
N PHE A 188 19.64 3.71 -6.70
CA PHE A 188 19.14 2.72 -5.74
C PHE A 188 17.75 3.01 -5.22
N TYR A 189 17.27 4.24 -5.35
CA TYR A 189 16.02 4.73 -4.75
C TYR A 189 15.15 5.47 -5.76
N PRO A 190 14.74 4.81 -6.87
CA PRO A 190 13.84 5.46 -7.82
C PRO A 190 12.53 5.84 -7.13
N GLU A 191 12.05 7.05 -7.43
CA GLU A 191 10.80 7.61 -6.90
C GLU A 191 9.76 7.74 -8.02
N SER A 192 8.50 7.88 -7.63
CA SER A 192 7.39 8.20 -8.53
C SER A 192 6.48 9.25 -7.92
N ASP A 193 5.79 10.02 -8.77
CA ASP A 193 4.84 11.05 -8.37
C ASP A 193 3.43 10.51 -8.06
N TYR A 194 3.24 9.18 -8.10
CA TYR A 194 1.91 8.61 -7.92
C TYR A 194 1.46 8.49 -6.47
N MET A 195 2.35 8.72 -5.49
CA MET A 195 2.04 8.74 -4.05
C MET A 195 1.27 7.51 -3.55
N GLY A 196 1.54 6.35 -4.16
CA GLY A 196 0.87 5.09 -3.87
C GLY A 196 -0.29 4.74 -4.79
N PHE A 197 -0.78 5.66 -5.62
CA PHE A 197 -1.79 5.38 -6.64
C PHE A 197 -1.19 4.64 -7.84
N PHE A 198 -2.00 3.82 -8.49
CA PHE A 198 -1.59 3.05 -9.66
C PHE A 198 -2.18 3.64 -10.95
N ALA A 199 -1.39 4.41 -11.67
CA ALA A 199 -1.78 4.99 -12.97
C ALA A 199 -0.76 4.69 -14.09
N TYR A 200 -0.09 3.55 -14.02
CA TYR A 200 1.08 3.27 -14.87
C TYR A 200 0.78 2.64 -16.22
N ASN A 201 -0.40 2.05 -16.40
CA ASN A 201 -0.75 1.35 -17.62
C ASN A 201 -2.15 1.69 -18.10
N ASP A 202 -2.39 1.37 -19.37
CA ASP A 202 -3.64 1.64 -20.08
C ASP A 202 -4.86 1.00 -19.39
N ASN A 203 -4.70 -0.10 -18.67
CA ASN A 203 -5.79 -0.77 -17.95
C ASN A 203 -6.49 0.14 -16.93
N ALA A 204 -5.79 1.13 -16.37
CA ALA A 204 -6.41 2.10 -15.46
C ALA A 204 -7.50 2.95 -16.14
N PHE A 205 -7.48 3.04 -17.47
CA PHE A 205 -8.42 3.83 -18.28
C PHE A 205 -9.47 2.97 -18.97
N GLU A 206 -9.33 1.65 -18.98
CA GLU A 206 -10.29 0.76 -19.62
C GLU A 206 -11.61 0.74 -18.86
N ILE A 207 -12.70 0.78 -19.61
CA ILE A 207 -14.05 0.56 -19.10
C ILE A 207 -14.46 -0.85 -19.46
N ILE A 208 -14.50 -1.74 -18.45
CA ILE A 208 -14.93 -3.12 -18.63
C ILE A 208 -16.15 -3.37 -17.74
N PRO A 209 -17.35 -3.45 -18.35
CA PRO A 209 -18.59 -3.65 -17.61
C PRO A 209 -18.54 -4.88 -16.69
N GLN A 210 -18.93 -4.71 -15.45
CA GLN A 210 -18.99 -5.78 -14.45
C GLN A 210 -20.44 -6.08 -14.09
N LYS A 211 -20.70 -7.34 -13.73
CA LYS A 211 -22.02 -7.73 -13.21
C LYS A 211 -22.19 -7.18 -11.79
N ILE A 212 -23.34 -6.60 -11.52
CA ILE A 212 -23.73 -6.25 -10.17
C ILE A 212 -24.00 -7.55 -9.41
N THR A 213 -23.27 -7.78 -8.34
CA THR A 213 -23.49 -8.93 -7.47
C THR A 213 -24.57 -8.57 -6.46
N THR A 214 -25.50 -9.49 -6.21
CA THR A 214 -26.51 -9.32 -5.15
C THR A 214 -25.82 -9.11 -3.81
N VAL A 215 -26.12 -8.01 -3.16
CA VAL A 215 -25.56 -7.71 -1.83
C VAL A 215 -26.22 -8.59 -0.79
N THR A 216 -25.42 -9.18 0.09
CA THR A 216 -25.91 -9.97 1.23
C THR A 216 -25.43 -9.36 2.56
N ARG A 217 -26.24 -9.50 3.61
CA ARG A 217 -25.87 -9.16 4.99
C ARG A 217 -25.44 -10.38 5.81
N ASP A 218 -25.55 -11.57 5.26
CA ASP A 218 -25.09 -12.80 5.91
C ASP A 218 -23.59 -12.76 6.18
N THR A 219 -23.16 -13.54 7.16
CA THR A 219 -21.75 -13.70 7.51
C THR A 219 -21.24 -15.11 7.20
N LYS A 220 -19.95 -15.22 7.01
CA LYS A 220 -19.24 -16.50 6.87
C LYS A 220 -17.91 -16.40 7.59
N SER A 221 -17.58 -17.41 8.38
CA SER A 221 -16.32 -17.50 9.12
C SER A 221 -15.11 -17.20 8.22
N LEU A 222 -14.18 -16.45 8.75
CA LEU A 222 -12.91 -16.16 8.11
C LEU A 222 -12.03 -17.41 8.04
N ASN A 223 -10.97 -17.35 7.25
CA ASN A 223 -9.90 -18.32 7.41
C ASN A 223 -9.27 -18.12 8.80
N PRO A 224 -9.06 -19.18 9.61
CA PRO A 224 -8.57 -19.03 11.00
C PRO A 224 -7.26 -18.24 11.10
N ARG A 225 -6.35 -18.38 10.14
CA ARG A 225 -5.12 -17.58 10.11
C ARG A 225 -5.38 -16.11 9.86
N ASN A 226 -6.28 -15.78 8.94
CA ASN A 226 -6.65 -14.40 8.67
C ASN A 226 -7.39 -13.76 9.85
N GLU A 227 -8.25 -14.54 10.53
CA GLU A 227 -8.94 -14.08 11.74
C GLU A 227 -7.95 -13.78 12.86
N ALA A 228 -7.00 -14.69 13.11
CA ALA A 228 -5.94 -14.45 14.09
C ALA A 228 -5.10 -13.21 13.75
N ALA A 229 -4.73 -13.03 12.47
CA ALA A 229 -4.00 -11.84 12.01
C ALA A 229 -4.83 -10.55 12.12
N LEU A 230 -6.15 -10.62 11.94
CA LEU A 230 -7.04 -9.48 12.18
C LEU A 230 -7.10 -9.11 13.65
N LEU A 231 -7.25 -10.09 14.54
CA LEU A 231 -7.29 -9.85 15.98
C LEU A 231 -5.97 -9.24 16.48
N ASP A 232 -4.83 -9.76 16.03
CA ASP A 232 -3.51 -9.21 16.32
C ASP A 232 -3.33 -7.78 15.79
N LEU A 233 -3.86 -7.47 14.61
CA LEU A 233 -3.90 -6.10 14.10
C LEU A 233 -4.75 -5.19 14.98
N LEU A 234 -5.92 -5.65 15.42
CA LEU A 234 -6.80 -4.86 16.30
C LEU A 234 -6.14 -4.62 17.67
N ASP A 235 -5.48 -5.64 18.26
CA ASP A 235 -4.69 -5.48 19.50
C ASP A 235 -3.55 -4.47 19.32
N TYR A 236 -2.91 -4.42 18.16
CA TYR A 236 -1.94 -3.38 17.84
C TYR A 236 -2.58 -2.00 17.75
N CYS A 237 -3.73 -1.89 17.09
CA CYS A 237 -4.47 -0.64 16.92
C CYS A 237 -4.94 -0.06 18.25
N ASP A 238 -5.27 -0.88 19.25
CA ASP A 238 -5.70 -0.42 20.60
C ASP A 238 -4.63 0.43 21.31
N ASN A 239 -3.37 0.36 20.85
CA ASN A 239 -2.24 1.10 21.43
C ASN A 239 -1.81 2.29 20.56
N ILE A 240 -2.57 2.66 19.53
CA ILE A 240 -2.24 3.75 18.62
C ILE A 240 -3.12 4.96 18.90
N ASP A 241 -2.47 6.10 19.15
CA ASP A 241 -3.16 7.38 19.35
C ASP A 241 -3.43 8.07 18.00
N ALA A 242 -4.35 7.51 17.22
CA ALA A 242 -4.79 8.05 15.95
C ALA A 242 -6.21 7.57 15.65
N ASN A 243 -6.92 8.25 14.74
CA ASN A 243 -8.15 7.72 14.19
C ASN A 243 -7.85 6.49 13.32
N ILE A 244 -8.54 5.39 13.54
CA ILE A 244 -8.40 4.18 12.72
C ILE A 244 -9.74 3.83 12.09
N ILE A 245 -9.76 3.73 10.77
CA ILE A 245 -10.94 3.45 9.97
C ILE A 245 -10.66 2.25 9.08
N PHE A 246 -11.47 1.22 9.21
CA PHE A 246 -11.37 0.04 8.36
C PHE A 246 -12.33 0.15 7.20
N VAL A 247 -11.84 -0.11 5.99
CA VAL A 247 -12.63 0.02 4.77
C VAL A 247 -12.53 -1.24 3.90
N SER A 248 -13.51 -1.46 3.04
CA SER A 248 -13.38 -2.34 1.87
C SER A 248 -13.81 -1.56 0.64
N SER A 249 -12.88 -1.29 -0.27
CA SER A 249 -13.15 -0.56 -1.52
C SER A 249 -14.21 -1.26 -2.40
N PRO A 250 -14.95 -0.55 -3.25
CA PRO A 250 -15.99 -1.11 -4.10
C PRO A 250 -15.44 -2.21 -5.03
N GLN A 251 -16.17 -3.28 -5.19
CA GLN A 251 -15.84 -4.39 -6.08
C GLN A 251 -17.14 -5.01 -6.59
N SER A 252 -17.01 -6.00 -7.51
CA SER A 252 -18.07 -6.94 -7.84
C SER A 252 -17.77 -8.32 -7.21
N PRO A 253 -17.87 -8.47 -5.87
CA PRO A 253 -17.49 -9.68 -5.17
C PRO A 253 -18.60 -10.73 -5.27
N ASN A 254 -18.24 -12.02 -5.27
CA ASN A 254 -19.24 -13.07 -5.10
C ASN A 254 -19.79 -13.09 -3.65
N SER A 255 -20.90 -13.77 -3.43
CA SER A 255 -21.60 -13.82 -2.13
C SER A 255 -20.69 -14.31 -0.99
N LEU A 256 -19.81 -15.28 -1.24
CA LEU A 256 -18.89 -15.80 -0.22
C LEU A 256 -17.87 -14.74 0.24
N VAL A 257 -17.35 -13.94 -0.68
CA VAL A 257 -16.44 -12.84 -0.37
C VAL A 257 -17.17 -11.76 0.41
N GLN A 258 -18.40 -11.41 0.02
CA GLN A 258 -19.23 -10.47 0.78
C GLN A 258 -19.49 -10.93 2.21
N MET A 259 -19.91 -12.20 2.38
CA MET A 259 -20.14 -12.76 3.72
C MET A 259 -18.90 -12.70 4.61
N ARG A 260 -17.69 -12.89 4.06
CA ARG A 260 -16.43 -12.77 4.80
C ARG A 260 -16.11 -11.32 5.16
N TYR A 261 -16.36 -10.36 4.27
CA TYR A 261 -16.27 -8.94 4.64
C TYR A 261 -17.22 -8.60 5.77
N ASN A 262 -18.48 -9.08 5.71
CA ASN A 262 -19.46 -8.84 6.76
C ASN A 262 -18.96 -9.36 8.12
N GLU A 263 -18.38 -10.57 8.14
CA GLU A 263 -17.81 -11.13 9.37
C GLU A 263 -16.61 -10.32 9.88
N ALA A 264 -15.68 -9.94 8.99
CA ALA A 264 -14.55 -9.12 9.37
C ALA A 264 -15.01 -7.77 9.97
N PHE A 265 -15.97 -7.10 9.34
CA PHE A 265 -16.52 -5.85 9.86
C PHE A 265 -17.26 -6.04 11.18
N ARG A 266 -17.97 -7.16 11.37
CA ARG A 266 -18.61 -7.49 12.65
C ARG A 266 -17.57 -7.59 13.79
N ILE A 267 -16.45 -8.28 13.53
CA ILE A 267 -15.33 -8.40 14.48
C ILE A 267 -14.73 -7.01 14.77
N ILE A 268 -14.43 -6.22 13.75
CA ILE A 268 -13.84 -4.88 13.90
C ILE A 268 -14.76 -3.95 14.69
N GLN A 269 -16.05 -3.94 14.36
CA GLN A 269 -17.06 -3.14 15.07
C GLN A 269 -17.24 -3.54 16.53
N SER A 270 -17.12 -4.84 16.85
CA SER A 270 -17.19 -5.32 18.23
C SER A 270 -16.05 -4.79 19.10
N ARG A 271 -14.94 -4.32 18.49
CA ARG A 271 -13.81 -3.65 19.16
C ARG A 271 -13.95 -2.11 19.15
N GLY A 272 -15.08 -1.58 18.67
CA GLY A 272 -15.37 -0.14 18.67
C GLY A 272 -14.78 0.67 17.52
N TYR A 273 -14.15 0.05 16.54
CA TYR A 273 -13.56 0.76 15.41
C TYR A 273 -14.58 1.20 14.36
N LYS A 274 -14.32 2.35 13.74
CA LYS A 274 -15.11 2.84 12.60
C LYS A 274 -14.88 1.96 11.37
N THR A 275 -15.96 1.68 10.64
CA THR A 275 -15.92 0.85 9.42
C THR A 275 -16.70 1.48 8.28
N ILE A 276 -16.21 1.33 7.06
CA ILE A 276 -16.92 1.73 5.85
C ILE A 276 -16.84 0.56 4.85
N ASN A 277 -17.95 -0.15 4.73
CA ASN A 277 -18.08 -1.22 3.74
C ASN A 277 -18.67 -0.64 2.46
N PHE A 278 -17.80 -0.35 1.48
CA PHE A 278 -18.26 0.17 0.18
C PHE A 278 -18.93 -0.89 -0.70
N ASN A 279 -18.99 -2.15 -0.28
CA ASN A 279 -19.71 -3.22 -0.97
C ASN A 279 -21.14 -3.34 -0.41
N ARG A 280 -21.85 -2.21 -0.33
CA ARG A 280 -23.24 -2.07 0.10
C ARG A 280 -24.01 -1.22 -0.88
N GLU A 281 -25.30 -1.51 -1.06
CA GLU A 281 -26.17 -0.76 -1.99
C GLU A 281 -26.19 0.73 -1.68
N GLU A 282 -26.32 1.07 -0.40
CA GLU A 282 -26.29 2.45 0.07
C GLU A 282 -24.97 3.16 -0.27
N LYS A 283 -23.84 2.46 -0.20
CA LYS A 283 -22.53 3.02 -0.52
C LYS A 283 -22.29 3.15 -2.02
N TYR A 284 -22.79 2.21 -2.80
CA TYR A 284 -22.80 2.36 -4.26
C TYR A 284 -23.60 3.58 -4.70
N ALA A 285 -24.75 3.82 -4.06
CA ALA A 285 -25.57 5.01 -4.33
C ALA A 285 -24.87 6.30 -3.90
N GLU A 286 -24.26 6.35 -2.71
CA GLU A 286 -23.51 7.51 -2.22
C GLU A 286 -22.31 7.86 -3.12
N LEU A 287 -21.66 6.87 -3.72
CA LEU A 287 -20.54 7.05 -4.65
C LEU A 287 -21.00 7.37 -6.08
N ASP A 288 -22.29 7.26 -6.40
CA ASP A 288 -22.77 7.20 -7.78
C ASP A 288 -22.00 6.14 -8.60
N TRP A 289 -21.83 4.94 -8.01
CA TRP A 289 -20.99 3.88 -8.55
C TRP A 289 -21.69 3.13 -9.67
N ASP A 290 -21.10 3.16 -10.86
CA ASP A 290 -21.59 2.42 -12.03
C ASP A 290 -20.67 1.22 -12.35
N PHE A 291 -21.16 0.01 -12.10
CA PHE A 291 -20.42 -1.21 -12.40
C PHE A 291 -20.13 -1.41 -13.89
N HIS A 292 -20.87 -0.75 -14.79
CA HIS A 292 -20.63 -0.83 -16.22
C HIS A 292 -19.61 0.19 -16.71
N HIS A 293 -19.27 1.20 -15.90
CA HIS A 293 -18.40 2.30 -16.29
C HIS A 293 -17.13 2.42 -15.40
N ASP A 294 -17.24 2.22 -14.09
CA ASP A 294 -16.23 2.62 -13.11
C ASP A 294 -15.17 1.55 -12.80
N MET A 295 -15.18 0.46 -13.55
CA MET A 295 -14.31 -0.69 -13.30
C MET A 295 -13.60 -1.16 -14.59
N TYR A 296 -12.39 -1.71 -14.42
CA TYR A 296 -11.70 -2.41 -15.50
C TYR A 296 -11.61 -3.93 -15.28
N ASN A 297 -12.01 -4.43 -14.09
CA ASN A 297 -12.28 -5.83 -13.80
C ASN A 297 -13.09 -5.96 -12.50
N HIS A 298 -13.49 -7.18 -12.16
CA HIS A 298 -14.37 -7.45 -11.00
C HIS A 298 -13.82 -6.98 -9.64
N GLY A 299 -12.53 -6.74 -9.52
CA GLY A 299 -11.88 -6.37 -8.28
C GLY A 299 -11.27 -4.97 -8.25
N HIS A 300 -11.24 -4.25 -9.38
CA HIS A 300 -10.51 -2.99 -9.46
C HIS A 300 -11.28 -1.91 -10.20
N ALA A 301 -11.28 -0.72 -9.61
CA ALA A 301 -11.73 0.48 -10.27
C ALA A 301 -10.79 0.84 -11.43
N ASN A 302 -11.38 1.42 -12.46
CA ASN A 302 -10.64 2.28 -13.38
C ASN A 302 -10.55 3.69 -12.78
N ILE A 303 -10.02 4.64 -13.53
CA ILE A 303 -9.79 5.99 -13.04
C ILE A 303 -11.09 6.74 -12.70
N TYR A 304 -12.19 6.48 -13.42
CA TYR A 304 -13.48 7.11 -13.13
C TYR A 304 -14.00 6.68 -11.75
N GLY A 305 -13.96 5.38 -11.47
CA GLY A 305 -14.29 4.86 -10.14
C GLY A 305 -13.33 5.34 -9.06
N ALA A 306 -12.02 5.40 -9.35
CA ALA A 306 -11.02 5.90 -8.42
C ALA A 306 -11.27 7.38 -8.04
N VAL A 307 -11.66 8.22 -9.00
CA VAL A 307 -12.03 9.63 -8.74
C VAL A 307 -13.25 9.72 -7.82
N LYS A 308 -14.32 8.97 -8.10
CA LYS A 308 -15.54 8.96 -7.27
C LYS A 308 -15.23 8.51 -5.84
N TYR A 309 -14.48 7.41 -5.71
CA TYR A 309 -14.05 6.89 -4.41
C TYR A 309 -13.18 7.91 -3.64
N THR A 310 -12.19 8.50 -4.31
CA THR A 310 -11.28 9.47 -3.70
C THR A 310 -12.03 10.70 -3.22
N ARG A 311 -12.91 11.29 -4.02
CA ARG A 311 -13.70 12.47 -3.64
C ARG A 311 -14.54 12.21 -2.41
N TRP A 312 -15.29 11.10 -2.42
CA TRP A 312 -16.13 10.73 -1.28
C TRP A 312 -15.31 10.53 -0.01
N LEU A 313 -14.23 9.74 -0.10
CA LEU A 313 -13.42 9.43 1.08
C LEU A 313 -12.63 10.66 1.57
N ALA A 314 -12.10 11.50 0.68
CA ALA A 314 -11.40 12.73 1.05
C ALA A 314 -12.33 13.72 1.78
N GLU A 315 -13.56 13.89 1.29
CA GLU A 315 -14.57 14.70 1.95
C GLU A 315 -14.96 14.13 3.33
N TYR A 316 -15.12 12.80 3.42
CA TYR A 316 -15.37 12.12 4.68
C TYR A 316 -14.23 12.36 5.69
N LEU A 317 -12.99 12.17 5.27
CA LEU A 317 -11.81 12.39 6.12
C LEU A 317 -11.72 13.84 6.61
N LYS A 318 -11.95 14.79 5.71
CA LYS A 318 -11.98 16.21 6.03
C LYS A 318 -13.02 16.55 7.10
N LYS A 319 -14.23 16.01 6.95
CA LYS A 319 -15.37 16.29 7.86
C LYS A 319 -15.32 15.50 9.15
N GLN A 320 -15.00 14.20 9.09
CA GLN A 320 -15.14 13.28 10.22
C GLN A 320 -13.86 13.08 11.02
N CYS A 321 -12.70 13.37 10.44
CA CYS A 321 -11.40 13.28 11.10
C CYS A 321 -10.76 14.66 11.32
N SER A 322 -11.42 15.73 10.88
CA SER A 322 -10.97 17.12 11.06
C SER A 322 -9.56 17.38 10.51
N LEU A 323 -9.18 16.69 9.43
CA LEU A 323 -7.86 16.87 8.84
C LEU A 323 -7.70 18.30 8.30
N LYS A 324 -6.51 18.87 8.50
CA LYS A 324 -6.22 20.25 8.15
C LYS A 324 -6.16 20.46 6.62
N ASP A 325 -6.49 21.66 6.15
CA ASP A 325 -6.21 22.12 4.79
C ASP A 325 -4.85 22.84 4.78
N HIS A 326 -3.84 22.19 4.23
CA HIS A 326 -2.46 22.68 4.23
C HIS A 326 -2.13 23.61 3.07
N ARG A 327 -3.01 23.82 2.10
CA ARG A 327 -2.76 24.69 0.95
C ARG A 327 -2.55 26.17 1.33
N LYS A 328 -2.87 26.53 2.57
CA LYS A 328 -2.68 27.88 3.12
C LYS A 328 -1.64 27.96 4.24
N ASP A 329 -0.89 26.90 4.48
CA ASP A 329 0.15 26.90 5.50
C ASP A 329 1.29 27.83 5.09
N SER A 330 1.95 28.45 6.06
CA SER A 330 3.04 29.39 5.83
C SER A 330 4.26 28.72 5.17
N ASP A 331 4.50 27.45 5.46
CA ASP A 331 5.56 26.66 4.83
C ASP A 331 4.96 25.69 3.80
N GLN A 332 4.84 26.18 2.58
CA GLN A 332 4.36 25.39 1.45
C GLN A 332 5.42 24.42 0.91
N SER A 333 6.70 24.63 1.21
CA SER A 333 7.78 23.76 0.72
C SER A 333 7.64 22.34 1.22
N LYS A 334 7.08 22.15 2.41
CA LYS A 334 6.77 20.85 3.01
C LYS A 334 5.80 20.02 2.16
N TYR A 335 4.91 20.67 1.42
CA TYR A 335 3.84 20.05 0.64
C TYR A 335 4.05 20.15 -0.88
N ALA A 336 5.18 20.69 -1.33
CA ALA A 336 5.48 20.88 -2.75
C ALA A 336 5.34 19.55 -3.56
N LYS A 337 5.73 18.42 -2.97
CA LYS A 337 5.58 17.10 -3.63
C LYS A 337 4.14 16.76 -4.01
N TRP A 338 3.12 17.20 -3.25
CA TRP A 338 1.71 16.94 -3.59
C TRP A 338 1.24 17.80 -4.76
N GLU A 339 1.65 19.08 -4.83
CA GLU A 339 1.32 19.95 -5.94
C GLU A 339 2.01 19.48 -7.22
N ASP A 340 3.31 19.19 -7.16
CA ASP A 340 4.09 18.67 -8.29
C ASP A 340 3.52 17.33 -8.78
N ALA A 341 3.20 16.41 -7.85
CA ALA A 341 2.61 15.12 -8.18
C ALA A 341 1.23 15.26 -8.83
N TYR A 342 0.43 16.25 -8.40
CA TYR A 342 -0.85 16.55 -9.04
C TYR A 342 -0.65 17.01 -10.48
N GLU A 343 0.20 18.00 -10.73
CA GLU A 343 0.46 18.54 -12.06
C GLU A 343 1.01 17.46 -13.02
N ASN A 344 1.94 16.63 -12.53
CA ASN A 344 2.52 15.53 -13.30
C ASN A 344 1.48 14.46 -13.62
N THR A 345 0.65 14.05 -12.64
CA THR A 345 -0.45 13.11 -12.86
C THR A 345 -1.42 13.64 -13.89
N MET A 346 -1.81 14.92 -13.79
CA MET A 346 -2.70 15.56 -14.73
C MET A 346 -2.14 15.65 -16.14
N SER A 347 -0.86 15.99 -16.27
CA SER A 347 -0.19 16.03 -17.57
C SER A 347 -0.23 14.68 -18.28
N ARG A 348 0.01 13.60 -17.54
CA ARG A 348 -0.09 12.23 -18.08
C ARG A 348 -1.50 11.84 -18.45
N LEU A 349 -2.48 12.14 -17.61
CA LEU A 349 -3.90 11.90 -17.91
C LEU A 349 -4.35 12.61 -19.18
N LYS A 350 -3.91 13.83 -19.41
CA LYS A 350 -4.15 14.57 -20.66
C LYS A 350 -3.59 13.90 -21.91
N GLN A 351 -2.47 13.20 -21.77
CA GLN A 351 -1.84 12.49 -22.90
C GLN A 351 -2.62 11.24 -23.31
N PHE A 352 -3.26 10.57 -22.34
CA PHE A 352 -3.96 9.32 -22.59
C PHE A 352 -5.36 9.51 -23.16
N ASP A 353 -6.13 10.53 -22.70
CA ASP A 353 -7.48 10.76 -23.22
C ASP A 353 -8.00 12.18 -22.95
N LYS A 354 -8.28 12.94 -24.04
CA LYS A 354 -8.91 14.26 -23.95
C LYS A 354 -10.33 14.21 -23.37
N GLN A 355 -11.07 13.12 -23.62
CA GLN A 355 -12.42 12.92 -23.10
C GLN A 355 -12.39 12.68 -21.61
N TYR A 356 -11.43 11.87 -21.15
CA TYR A 356 -11.15 11.58 -19.76
C TYR A 356 -10.88 12.86 -18.95
N TYR A 357 -10.02 13.75 -19.46
CA TYR A 357 -9.72 15.02 -18.82
C TYR A 357 -10.97 15.90 -18.67
N ARG A 358 -11.90 15.87 -19.64
CA ARG A 358 -13.18 16.62 -19.56
C ARG A 358 -14.10 16.08 -18.48
N GLU A 359 -14.19 14.78 -18.30
CA GLU A 359 -15.05 14.18 -17.27
C GLU A 359 -14.55 14.46 -15.85
N ILE A 360 -13.24 14.51 -15.62
CA ILE A 360 -12.67 14.77 -14.29
C ILE A 360 -12.65 16.26 -13.93
N TYR A 361 -12.42 17.15 -14.90
CA TYR A 361 -12.11 18.56 -14.64
C TYR A 361 -13.18 19.56 -15.00
N ILE A 362 -14.13 19.22 -15.83
CA ILE A 362 -15.13 20.18 -16.32
C ILE A 362 -16.49 19.99 -15.63
N LYS A 363 -16.66 18.93 -14.87
CA LYS A 363 -17.81 18.72 -13.98
C LYS A 363 -17.42 18.94 -12.53
#